data_ad2bc5e57db887c0817f385e2a67716a
#
_entry.id   ad2bc5e57db887c0817f385e2a67716a
#
_cell.length_a   1.000
_cell.length_b   1.000
_cell.length_c   1.000
_cell.angle_alpha   90.00
_cell.angle_beta   90.00
_cell.angle_gamma   90.00
#
_symmetry.space_group_name_H-M   'P 1'
#
loop_
_entity.id
_entity.type
_entity.pdbx_description
1 polymer ?
#
loop_
_entity_poly.entity_id
_entity_poly.type
_entity_poly.pdbx_seq_one_letter_code
_entity_poly.pdbx_strand_id
1 'polypeptide(L)'
;MTVWQHIMAERMMILTAGLLLDALFGDPVWLYHPVRMIGKLITGLEWLLDRLVRVSGEREADQKRKLFAGGLLVLGTVVFSVAVPTGILYLADHIHHGLYLLLSCFFCYQLLAMRSLKAESMKVYTALLQEGLAVGRK
;
A
#
# COMPACT_ATOMS: atom_id res chain seq x y z
N MET A 1 18.32 13.61 27.45
CA MET A 1 18.01 12.84 26.25
C MET A 1 18.18 13.76 25.05
N THR A 2 18.91 13.31 24.03
CA THR A 2 19.10 14.08 22.80
C THR A 2 17.81 14.02 21.95
N VAL A 3 17.56 15.03 21.12
CA VAL A 3 16.39 15.09 20.20
C VAL A 3 16.27 13.80 19.37
N TRP A 4 17.39 13.23 18.97
CA TRP A 4 17.45 11.97 18.24
C TRP A 4 16.92 10.77 19.03
N GLN A 5 17.18 10.71 20.34
CA GLN A 5 16.69 9.63 21.19
C GLN A 5 15.16 9.69 21.35
N HIS A 6 14.57 10.87 21.45
CA HIS A 6 13.12 11.04 21.46
C HIS A 6 12.47 10.59 20.16
N ILE A 7 13.01 11.02 19.02
CA ILE A 7 12.49 10.62 17.69
C ILE A 7 12.58 9.10 17.50
N MET A 8 13.69 8.49 17.89
CA MET A 8 13.86 7.04 17.78
C MET A 8 12.90 6.29 18.71
N ALA A 9 12.76 6.72 19.96
CA ALA A 9 11.83 6.09 20.91
C ALA A 9 10.38 6.16 20.42
N GLU A 10 9.96 7.30 19.89
CA GLU A 10 8.63 7.50 19.33
C GLU A 10 8.37 6.57 18.13
N ARG A 11 9.31 6.48 17.19
CA ARG A 11 9.20 5.59 16.02
C ARG A 11 9.18 4.11 16.41
N MET A 12 10.01 3.71 17.37
CA MET A 12 10.00 2.34 17.91
C MET A 12 8.66 2.02 18.60
N MET A 13 8.08 2.96 19.33
CA MET A 13 6.77 2.81 19.94
C MET A 13 5.67 2.63 18.88
N ILE A 14 5.66 3.44 17.82
CA ILE A 14 4.71 3.33 16.71
C ILE A 14 4.82 1.96 16.03
N LEU A 15 6.05 1.51 15.72
CA LEU A 15 6.30 0.21 15.10
C LEU A 15 5.83 -0.94 15.99
N THR A 16 6.17 -0.90 17.27
CA THR A 16 5.78 -1.94 18.23
C THR A 16 4.27 -1.98 18.41
N ALA A 17 3.63 -0.83 18.55
CA ALA A 17 2.17 -0.74 18.65
C ALA A 17 1.48 -1.25 17.38
N GLY A 18 1.97 -0.85 16.20
CA GLY A 18 1.45 -1.33 14.92
C GLY A 18 1.58 -2.84 14.76
N LEU A 19 2.72 -3.41 15.15
CA LEU A 19 2.96 -4.87 15.12
C LEU A 19 2.03 -5.62 16.10
N LEU A 20 1.85 -5.09 17.31
CA LEU A 20 0.93 -5.68 18.28
C LEU A 20 -0.52 -5.63 17.79
N LEU A 21 -0.94 -4.52 17.19
CA LEU A 21 -2.27 -4.38 16.60
C LEU A 21 -2.48 -5.39 15.46
N ASP A 22 -1.50 -5.56 14.57
CA ASP A 22 -1.57 -6.56 13.49
C ASP A 22 -1.62 -7.99 14.04
N ALA A 23 -0.84 -8.31 15.07
CA ALA A 23 -0.85 -9.62 15.70
C ALA A 23 -2.19 -9.93 16.39
N LEU A 24 -2.84 -8.92 17.01
CA LEU A 24 -4.10 -9.08 17.76
C LEU A 24 -5.31 -9.08 16.83
N PHE A 25 -5.43 -8.10 15.96
CA PHE A 25 -6.64 -7.91 15.12
C PHE A 25 -6.50 -8.53 13.74
N GLY A 26 -5.27 -8.67 13.21
CA GLY A 26 -5.06 -9.09 11.83
C GLY A 26 -5.60 -8.04 10.85
N ASP A 27 -6.01 -8.51 9.67
CA ASP A 27 -6.61 -7.67 8.63
C ASP A 27 -8.12 -7.97 8.54
N PRO A 28 -8.98 -7.21 9.24
CA PRO A 28 -10.41 -7.46 9.19
C PRO A 28 -10.95 -7.12 7.79
N VAL A 29 -11.72 -8.03 7.22
CA VAL A 29 -12.25 -7.96 5.84
C VAL A 29 -13.09 -6.70 5.58
N TRP A 30 -13.66 -6.10 6.63
CA TRP A 30 -14.45 -4.86 6.55
C TRP A 30 -13.58 -3.59 6.49
N LEU A 31 -12.31 -3.66 6.89
CA LEU A 31 -11.41 -2.52 6.81
C LEU A 31 -10.94 -2.35 5.36
N TYR A 32 -11.17 -1.14 4.84
CA TYR A 32 -10.80 -0.83 3.46
C TYR A 32 -9.26 -0.79 3.32
N HIS A 33 -8.69 -1.87 2.80
CA HIS A 33 -7.24 -2.06 2.71
C HIS A 33 -6.60 -1.03 1.76
N PRO A 34 -5.48 -0.38 2.15
CA PRO A 34 -4.78 0.58 1.29
C PRO A 34 -4.43 0.05 -0.10
N VAL A 35 -4.09 -1.24 -0.21
CA VAL A 35 -3.80 -1.92 -1.48
C VAL A 35 -4.98 -1.84 -2.46
N ARG A 36 -6.23 -1.95 -1.98
CA ARG A 36 -7.42 -1.81 -2.84
C ARG A 36 -7.61 -0.37 -3.31
N MET A 37 -7.24 0.62 -2.49
CA MET A 37 -7.26 2.04 -2.89
C MET A 37 -6.21 2.29 -3.96
N ILE A 38 -5.00 1.78 -3.77
CA ILE A 38 -3.90 1.88 -4.76
C ILE A 38 -4.31 1.18 -6.07
N GLY A 39 -4.93 0.01 -6.00
CA GLY A 39 -5.46 -0.68 -7.18
C GLY A 39 -6.46 0.16 -7.96
N LYS A 40 -7.43 0.78 -7.29
CA LYS A 40 -8.38 1.72 -7.93
C LYS A 40 -7.69 2.96 -8.51
N LEU A 41 -6.68 3.48 -7.82
CA LEU A 41 -5.88 4.60 -8.31
C LEU A 41 -5.15 4.22 -9.60
N ILE A 42 -4.51 3.05 -9.64
CA ILE A 42 -3.84 2.53 -10.84
C ILE A 42 -4.82 2.43 -12.00
N THR A 43 -5.99 1.79 -11.78
CA THR A 43 -7.02 1.65 -12.82
C THR A 43 -7.54 3.02 -13.31
N GLY A 44 -7.71 3.98 -12.41
CA GLY A 44 -8.12 5.34 -12.75
C GLY A 44 -7.06 6.09 -13.57
N LEU A 45 -5.79 5.98 -13.17
CA LEU A 45 -4.67 6.57 -13.90
C LEU A 45 -4.46 5.89 -15.26
N GLU A 46 -4.58 4.57 -15.35
CA GLU A 46 -4.52 3.80 -16.58
C GLU A 46 -5.60 4.25 -17.57
N TRP A 47 -6.85 4.33 -17.10
CA TRP A 47 -7.96 4.84 -17.91
C TRP A 47 -7.70 6.28 -18.42
N LEU A 48 -7.17 7.16 -17.56
CA LEU A 48 -6.83 8.54 -17.92
C LEU A 48 -5.71 8.58 -18.96
N LEU A 49 -4.66 7.78 -18.76
CA LEU A 49 -3.52 7.70 -19.67
C LEU A 49 -3.93 7.10 -21.03
N ASP A 50 -4.73 6.05 -21.03
CA ASP A 50 -5.26 5.45 -22.27
C ASP A 50 -6.11 6.44 -23.06
N ARG A 51 -6.88 7.29 -22.36
CA ARG A 51 -7.66 8.35 -22.99
C ARG A 51 -6.79 9.45 -23.59
N LEU A 52 -5.67 9.78 -22.92
CA LEU A 52 -4.72 10.81 -23.39
C LEU A 52 -3.78 10.27 -24.49
N VAL A 53 -3.44 8.98 -24.42
CA VAL A 53 -2.51 8.32 -25.35
C VAL A 53 -3.22 7.64 -26.53
N ARG A 54 -4.53 7.82 -26.71
CA ARG A 54 -5.28 7.34 -27.87
C ARG A 54 -4.68 7.88 -29.15
N VAL A 55 -3.74 7.15 -29.76
CA VAL A 55 -3.07 7.57 -30.98
C VAL A 55 -2.84 6.45 -32.00
N SER A 56 -3.16 6.83 -33.19
CA SER A 56 -2.86 6.40 -34.53
C SER A 56 -1.55 5.65 -34.79
N GLY A 57 -1.63 4.42 -35.21
CA GLY A 57 -1.09 3.93 -36.51
C GLY A 57 0.37 3.48 -36.62
N GLU A 58 1.33 3.88 -35.81
CA GLU A 58 2.73 3.45 -35.99
C GLU A 58 3.23 2.61 -34.80
N ARG A 59 3.54 1.32 -35.08
CA ARG A 59 3.86 0.33 -34.04
C ARG A 59 5.04 0.68 -33.12
N GLU A 60 6.11 1.27 -33.66
CA GLU A 60 7.31 1.61 -32.86
C GLU A 60 7.12 2.87 -31.99
N ALA A 61 6.47 3.89 -32.53
CA ALA A 61 6.11 5.09 -31.78
C ALA A 61 5.10 4.78 -30.66
N ASP A 62 4.18 3.83 -30.91
CA ASP A 62 3.19 3.36 -29.95
C ASP A 62 3.85 2.61 -28.77
N GLN A 63 4.88 1.81 -29.01
CA GLN A 63 5.60 1.08 -27.96
C GLN A 63 6.37 2.01 -27.02
N LYS A 64 7.07 3.03 -27.54
CA LYS A 64 7.78 4.01 -26.72
C LYS A 64 6.80 4.86 -25.88
N ARG A 65 5.67 5.24 -26.46
CA ARG A 65 4.62 5.99 -25.75
C ARG A 65 3.99 5.17 -24.63
N LYS A 66 3.70 3.88 -24.87
CA LYS A 66 3.18 2.97 -23.82
C LYS A 66 4.18 2.79 -22.67
N LEU A 67 5.46 2.66 -23.01
CA LEU A 67 6.52 2.59 -21.97
C LEU A 67 6.60 3.87 -21.15
N PHE A 68 6.55 5.04 -21.80
CA PHE A 68 6.55 6.33 -21.13
C PHE A 68 5.28 6.53 -20.27
N ALA A 69 4.11 6.18 -20.80
CA ALA A 69 2.85 6.22 -20.07
C ALA A 69 2.87 5.30 -18.85
N GLY A 70 3.42 4.08 -18.99
CA GLY A 70 3.62 3.15 -17.88
C GLY A 70 4.55 3.72 -16.81
N GLY A 71 5.66 4.37 -17.21
CA GLY A 71 6.57 5.05 -16.29
C GLY A 71 5.88 6.20 -15.54
N LEU A 72 5.07 7.00 -16.24
CA LEU A 72 4.29 8.08 -15.63
C LEU A 72 3.22 7.55 -14.66
N LEU A 73 2.58 6.41 -15.00
CA LEU A 73 1.62 5.73 -14.15
C LEU A 73 2.27 5.27 -12.84
N VAL A 74 3.43 4.63 -12.92
CA VAL A 74 4.19 4.20 -11.74
C VAL A 74 4.56 5.40 -10.87
N LEU A 75 5.15 6.43 -11.49
CA LEU A 75 5.54 7.65 -10.78
C LEU A 75 4.34 8.31 -10.10
N GLY A 76 3.23 8.48 -10.81
CA GLY A 76 2.00 9.06 -10.28
C GLY A 76 1.44 8.25 -9.13
N THR A 77 1.41 6.91 -9.25
CA THR A 77 0.95 6.02 -8.18
C THR A 77 1.82 6.13 -6.94
N VAL A 78 3.15 6.11 -7.09
CA VAL A 78 4.09 6.24 -5.97
C VAL A 78 3.95 7.60 -5.29
N VAL A 79 3.97 8.68 -6.05
CA VAL A 79 3.83 10.05 -5.52
C VAL A 79 2.53 10.19 -4.75
N PHE A 80 1.41 9.73 -5.30
CA PHE A 80 0.11 9.83 -4.65
C PHE A 80 0.03 8.96 -3.39
N SER A 81 0.56 7.73 -3.45
CA SER A 81 0.57 6.80 -2.31
C SER A 81 1.41 7.28 -1.14
N VAL A 82 2.44 8.10 -1.40
CA VAL A 82 3.26 8.71 -0.34
C VAL A 82 2.68 10.05 0.11
N ALA A 83 2.26 10.91 -0.82
CA ALA A 83 1.80 12.26 -0.52
C ALA A 83 0.53 12.28 0.33
N VAL A 84 -0.43 11.38 0.06
CA VAL A 84 -1.71 11.37 0.79
C VAL A 84 -1.51 11.00 2.27
N PRO A 85 -0.87 9.88 2.65
CA PRO A 85 -0.64 9.58 4.06
C PRO A 85 0.23 10.63 4.76
N THR A 86 1.28 11.10 4.07
CA THR A 86 2.17 12.14 4.62
C THR A 86 1.40 13.44 4.89
N GLY A 87 0.54 13.87 3.95
CA GLY A 87 -0.31 15.05 4.14
C GLY A 87 -1.29 14.89 5.30
N ILE A 88 -1.91 13.71 5.44
CA ILE A 88 -2.81 13.41 6.57
C ILE A 88 -2.06 13.47 7.91
N LEU A 89 -0.87 12.86 7.98
CA LEU A 89 -0.04 12.86 9.18
C LEU A 89 0.45 14.27 9.54
N TYR A 90 0.83 15.07 8.54
CA TYR A 90 1.23 16.46 8.73
C TYR A 90 0.08 17.31 9.31
N LEU A 91 -1.12 17.18 8.76
CA LEU A 91 -2.31 17.87 9.27
C LEU A 91 -2.67 17.40 10.69
N ALA A 92 -2.57 16.11 10.96
CA ALA A 92 -2.83 15.55 12.28
C ALA A 92 -1.87 16.10 13.33
N ASP A 93 -0.58 16.18 13.04
CA ASP A 93 0.43 16.74 13.93
C ASP A 93 0.19 18.23 14.19
N HIS A 94 -0.29 18.95 13.19
CA HIS A 94 -0.63 20.38 13.33
C HIS A 94 -1.85 20.62 14.25
N ILE A 95 -2.78 19.67 14.32
CA ILE A 95 -3.96 19.75 15.18
C ILE A 95 -3.62 19.29 16.60
N HIS A 96 -3.04 18.10 16.72
CA HIS A 96 -2.67 17.53 18.01
C HIS A 96 -1.69 16.37 17.83
N HIS A 97 -0.54 16.43 18.50
CA HIS A 97 0.50 15.39 18.40
C HIS A 97 0.00 13.97 18.75
N GLY A 98 -0.95 13.83 19.68
CA GLY A 98 -1.60 12.56 20.00
C GLY A 98 -2.38 11.96 18.81
N LEU A 99 -3.00 12.80 17.98
CA LEU A 99 -3.69 12.36 16.76
C LEU A 99 -2.69 11.86 15.70
N TYR A 100 -1.55 12.54 15.56
CA TYR A 100 -0.44 12.08 14.73
C TYR A 100 0.05 10.68 15.15
N LEU A 101 0.29 10.45 16.45
CA LEU A 101 0.72 9.16 16.97
C LEU A 101 -0.31 8.05 16.66
N LEU A 102 -1.58 8.32 16.91
CA LEU A 102 -2.67 7.37 16.67
C LEU A 102 -2.78 6.99 15.19
N LEU A 103 -2.77 7.98 14.29
CA LEU A 103 -2.81 7.74 12.85
C LEU A 103 -1.54 7.05 12.34
N SER A 104 -0.37 7.39 12.89
CA SER A 104 0.89 6.73 12.56
C SER A 104 0.87 5.25 12.94
N CYS A 105 0.38 4.91 14.14
CA CYS A 105 0.18 3.52 14.56
C CYS A 105 -0.82 2.78 13.64
N PHE A 106 -1.92 3.44 13.27
CA PHE A 106 -2.93 2.88 12.38
C PHE A 106 -2.38 2.60 10.97
N PHE A 107 -1.67 3.54 10.37
CA PHE A 107 -1.02 3.32 9.07
C PHE A 107 0.06 2.24 9.14
N CYS A 108 0.86 2.23 10.23
CA CYS A 108 1.86 1.20 10.46
C CYS A 108 1.21 -0.20 10.53
N TYR A 109 0.13 -0.34 11.29
CA TYR A 109 -0.68 -1.55 11.37
C TYR A 109 -1.18 -2.00 10.00
N GLN A 110 -1.75 -1.08 9.20
CA GLN A 110 -2.25 -1.41 7.87
C GLN A 110 -1.16 -1.83 6.88
N LEU A 111 0.05 -1.27 7.00
CA LEU A 111 1.18 -1.60 6.12
C LEU A 111 1.80 -2.95 6.46
N LEU A 112 1.80 -3.33 7.73
CA LEU A 112 2.43 -4.59 8.17
C LEU A 112 1.69 -5.82 7.63
N ALA A 113 0.37 -5.88 7.76
CA ALA A 113 -0.52 -6.94 7.24
C ALA A 113 0.07 -8.37 7.31
N MET A 114 0.95 -8.65 8.29
CA MET A 114 1.71 -9.90 8.39
C MET A 114 0.81 -11.09 8.64
N ARG A 115 -0.24 -10.90 9.44
CA ARG A 115 -1.21 -11.96 9.77
C ARG A 115 -2.02 -12.36 8.53
N SER A 116 -2.42 -11.38 7.71
CA SER A 116 -3.13 -11.62 6.45
C SER A 116 -2.24 -12.35 5.45
N LEU A 117 -0.98 -11.92 5.30
CA LEU A 117 0.00 -12.58 4.43
C LEU A 117 0.23 -14.03 4.85
N LYS A 118 0.37 -14.30 6.15
CA LYS A 118 0.49 -15.67 6.69
C LYS A 118 -0.76 -16.49 6.36
N ALA A 119 -1.95 -15.95 6.57
CA ALA A 119 -3.20 -16.64 6.31
C ALA A 119 -3.35 -17.03 4.83
N GLU A 120 -3.07 -16.10 3.91
CA GLU A 120 -3.13 -16.38 2.47
C GLU A 120 -2.05 -17.38 2.03
N SER A 121 -0.83 -17.27 2.55
CA SER A 121 0.24 -18.25 2.28
C SER A 121 -0.12 -19.64 2.76
N MET A 122 -0.77 -19.76 3.92
CA MET A 122 -1.23 -21.05 4.45
C MET A 122 -2.37 -21.66 3.63
N LYS A 123 -3.24 -20.84 3.02
CA LYS A 123 -4.26 -21.36 2.09
C LYS A 123 -3.63 -22.00 0.86
N VAL A 124 -2.63 -21.33 0.28
CA VAL A 124 -1.87 -21.88 -0.87
C VAL A 124 -1.16 -23.17 -0.48
N TYR A 125 -0.51 -23.18 0.69
CA TYR A 125 0.16 -24.39 1.21
C TYR A 125 -0.79 -25.56 1.38
N THR A 126 -1.95 -25.36 1.99
CA THR A 126 -2.98 -26.39 2.18
C THR A 126 -3.56 -26.87 0.85
N ALA A 127 -3.84 -25.98 -0.08
CA ALA A 127 -4.32 -26.32 -1.42
C ALA A 127 -3.30 -27.19 -2.18
N LEU A 128 -2.01 -26.85 -2.09
CA LEU A 128 -0.93 -27.63 -2.71
C LEU A 128 -0.81 -29.04 -2.12
N LEU A 129 -0.97 -29.18 -0.81
CA LEU A 129 -0.89 -30.49 -0.14
C LEU A 129 -2.09 -31.40 -0.40
N GLN A 130 -3.30 -30.80 -0.47
CA GLN A 130 -4.55 -31.58 -0.55
C GLN A 130 -5.02 -31.81 -1.99
N GLU A 131 -4.82 -30.84 -2.87
CA GLU A 131 -5.42 -30.82 -4.21
C GLU A 131 -4.40 -30.74 -5.36
N GLY A 132 -3.10 -30.66 -5.04
CA GLY A 132 -2.01 -30.68 -6.01
C GLY A 132 -1.78 -29.35 -6.74
N LEU A 133 -0.76 -29.34 -7.62
CA LEU A 133 -0.26 -28.16 -8.33
C LEU A 133 -1.31 -27.41 -9.19
N ALA A 134 -2.32 -28.11 -9.71
CA ALA A 134 -3.32 -27.53 -10.60
C ALA A 134 -4.26 -26.54 -9.89
N VAL A 135 -4.56 -26.80 -8.62
CA VAL A 135 -5.46 -25.94 -7.81
C VAL A 135 -4.69 -24.87 -7.06
N GLY A 136 -3.47 -25.17 -6.61
CA GLY A 136 -2.61 -24.17 -5.96
C GLY A 136 -2.15 -23.01 -6.85
N ARG A 137 -2.45 -23.05 -8.18
CA ARG A 137 -2.20 -21.98 -9.16
C ARG A 137 -3.39 -21.06 -9.40
N LYS A 138 -4.57 -21.37 -8.86
CA LYS A 138 -5.78 -20.51 -8.96
C LYS A 138 -5.85 -19.56 -7.78
#